data_86c54144b80b3ed44c068e94e4550165
#
_entry.id   86c54144b80b3ed44c068e94e4550165
#
_cell.length_a   1.000
_cell.length_b   1.000
_cell.length_c   1.000
_cell.angle_alpha   90.00
_cell.angle_beta   90.00
_cell.angle_gamma   90.00
#
_symmetry.space_group_name_H-M   'P 1'
#
loop_
_entity.id
_entity.type
_entity.pdbx_description
1 polymer ?
#
loop_
_entity_poly.entity_id
_entity_poly.type
_entity_poly.pdbx_seq_one_letter_code
_entity_poly.pdbx_strand_id
1 'polypeptide(L)'
;MHRAIFFSAALLCGFAASASAAADQVFASRLTPVAYDGAMRANVQGDGQVSATLSGNKLTVTGSFTGLPSAATGVGLYSGSGIGVPGMPLQNLTLTGQTEGSVSGTVTLNAKQLAAFRQGHVYVQLNSQKAPDGNLWGWLLPDHPFAGVNVPEKGHGFLPQLDVPGNWVQK
;
A
#
# COMPACT_ATOMS: atom_id res chain seq x y z
N MET A 1 52.57 12.07 59.94
CA MET A 1 51.23 11.44 59.71
C MET A 1 50.62 12.11 58.49
N HIS A 2 50.78 11.56 57.28
CA HIS A 2 50.22 12.09 56.01
C HIS A 2 49.11 11.12 55.54
N ARG A 3 47.88 11.61 55.53
CA ARG A 3 46.72 10.88 54.99
C ARG A 3 46.59 11.28 53.50
N ALA A 4 46.80 10.29 52.65
CA ALA A 4 46.52 10.43 51.21
C ALA A 4 45.02 10.17 50.97
N ILE A 5 44.36 11.13 50.32
CA ILE A 5 42.96 11.05 49.91
C ILE A 5 42.97 10.62 48.43
N PHE A 6 42.46 9.40 48.14
CA PHE A 6 42.23 8.92 46.75
C PHE A 6 40.89 9.44 46.26
N PHE A 7 40.89 10.30 45.26
CA PHE A 7 39.70 10.64 44.50
C PHE A 7 39.49 9.59 43.41
N SER A 8 38.41 8.82 43.58
CA SER A 8 37.97 7.87 42.53
C SER A 8 37.06 8.62 41.55
N ALA A 9 37.53 8.83 40.34
CA ALA A 9 36.74 9.43 39.25
C ALA A 9 35.93 8.29 38.58
N ALA A 10 34.63 8.29 38.82
CA ALA A 10 33.72 7.41 38.09
C ALA A 10 33.40 7.98 36.70
N LEU A 11 33.90 7.32 35.66
CA LEU A 11 33.62 7.64 34.28
C LEU A 11 32.26 7.11 33.89
N LEU A 12 31.19 7.95 33.85
CA LEU A 12 29.91 7.61 33.31
C LEU A 12 30.00 7.56 31.77
N CYS A 13 30.10 6.37 31.21
CA CYS A 13 29.95 6.15 29.78
C CYS A 13 28.45 6.22 29.42
N GLY A 14 27.98 7.39 28.95
CA GLY A 14 26.63 7.56 28.44
C GLY A 14 26.49 6.84 27.09
N PHE A 15 25.76 5.73 27.06
CA PHE A 15 25.32 5.11 25.81
C PHE A 15 24.22 5.99 25.18
N ALA A 16 24.58 6.79 24.20
CA ALA A 16 23.61 7.42 23.32
C ALA A 16 23.02 6.33 22.40
N ALA A 17 21.81 5.88 22.71
CA ALA A 17 21.04 5.03 21.83
C ALA A 17 20.64 5.88 20.61
N SER A 18 21.33 5.70 19.48
CA SER A 18 20.91 6.25 18.20
C SER A 18 19.61 5.57 17.80
N ALA A 19 18.49 6.26 17.96
CA ALA A 19 17.23 5.85 17.37
C ALA A 19 17.39 5.88 15.84
N SER A 20 17.59 4.74 15.23
CA SER A 20 17.52 4.59 13.78
C SER A 20 16.09 4.90 13.36
N ALA A 21 15.89 6.06 12.73
CA ALA A 21 14.62 6.36 12.07
C ALA A 21 14.43 5.29 10.98
N ALA A 22 13.37 4.50 11.10
CA ALA A 22 13.02 3.56 10.03
C ALA A 22 12.81 4.37 8.74
N ALA A 23 13.48 3.99 7.67
CA ALA A 23 13.31 4.62 6.37
C ALA A 23 11.86 4.52 5.92
N ASP A 24 11.35 5.58 5.30
CA ASP A 24 10.00 5.59 4.71
C ASP A 24 9.90 4.52 3.63
N GLN A 25 8.84 3.73 3.70
CA GLN A 25 8.56 2.68 2.71
C GLN A 25 7.47 3.16 1.75
N VAL A 26 7.75 3.09 0.46
CA VAL A 26 6.80 3.49 -0.58
C VAL A 26 6.10 2.27 -1.15
N PHE A 27 4.80 2.39 -1.33
CA PHE A 27 3.90 1.41 -1.91
C PHE A 27 3.15 2.09 -3.04
N ALA A 28 2.89 1.38 -4.12
CA ALA A 28 2.17 1.93 -5.25
C ALA A 28 1.17 0.90 -5.79
N SER A 29 0.15 1.41 -6.45
CA SER A 29 -0.82 0.58 -7.18
C SER A 29 -1.47 1.37 -8.29
N ARG A 30 -1.78 0.67 -9.36
CA ARG A 30 -2.74 1.14 -10.35
C ARG A 30 -4.16 0.87 -9.85
N LEU A 31 -5.02 1.86 -9.96
CA LEU A 31 -6.45 1.70 -9.75
C LEU A 31 -7.07 1.17 -11.04
N THR A 32 -7.64 -0.02 -10.98
CA THR A 32 -8.31 -0.68 -12.10
C THR A 32 -9.75 -0.99 -11.73
N PRO A 33 -10.64 -1.21 -12.70
CA PRO A 33 -12.00 -1.63 -12.44
C PRO A 33 -12.05 -2.82 -11.48
N VAL A 34 -12.96 -2.77 -10.51
CA VAL A 34 -13.25 -3.95 -9.65
C VAL A 34 -13.76 -5.09 -10.51
N ALA A 35 -13.71 -6.31 -9.98
CA ALA A 35 -14.33 -7.46 -10.67
C ALA A 35 -15.84 -7.22 -10.85
N TYR A 36 -16.34 -7.38 -12.06
CA TYR A 36 -17.73 -7.13 -12.43
C TYR A 36 -18.27 -8.20 -13.39
N ASP A 37 -19.56 -8.37 -13.41
CA ASP A 37 -20.26 -9.16 -14.43
C ASP A 37 -20.53 -8.33 -15.71
N GLY A 38 -20.99 -9.00 -16.77
CA GLY A 38 -21.24 -8.34 -18.06
C GLY A 38 -22.27 -7.20 -17.98
N ALA A 39 -23.24 -7.27 -17.07
CA ALA A 39 -24.25 -6.23 -16.89
C ALA A 39 -23.68 -4.95 -16.28
N MET A 40 -22.65 -5.06 -15.44
CA MET A 40 -21.99 -3.95 -14.78
C MET A 40 -20.96 -3.23 -15.63
N ARG A 41 -20.58 -3.77 -16.79
CA ARG A 41 -19.50 -3.27 -17.65
C ARG A 41 -19.60 -1.78 -17.99
N ALA A 42 -20.80 -1.27 -18.20
CA ALA A 42 -21.02 0.15 -18.51
C ALA A 42 -20.90 1.06 -17.29
N ASN A 43 -20.98 0.50 -16.09
CA ASN A 43 -20.99 1.23 -14.83
C ASN A 43 -19.63 1.23 -14.11
N VAL A 44 -18.78 0.24 -14.44
CA VAL A 44 -17.48 0.00 -13.78
C VAL A 44 -16.38 0.23 -14.80
N GLN A 45 -15.92 1.47 -14.89
CA GLN A 45 -14.89 1.92 -15.83
C GLN A 45 -13.99 2.96 -15.17
N GLY A 46 -12.90 3.27 -15.83
CA GLY A 46 -11.94 4.27 -15.41
C GLY A 46 -10.58 3.66 -15.08
N ASP A 47 -9.67 4.51 -14.69
CA ASP A 47 -8.28 4.21 -14.41
C ASP A 47 -7.75 5.17 -13.36
N GLY A 48 -6.67 4.81 -12.70
CA GLY A 48 -6.01 5.69 -11.76
C GLY A 48 -4.72 5.10 -11.24
N GLN A 49 -4.09 5.88 -10.37
CA GLN A 49 -2.91 5.42 -9.64
C GLN A 49 -2.95 5.95 -8.21
N VAL A 50 -2.39 5.19 -7.31
CA VAL A 50 -2.27 5.55 -5.91
C VAL A 50 -0.89 5.20 -5.41
N SER A 51 -0.32 6.08 -4.61
CA SER A 51 0.94 5.88 -3.89
C SER A 51 0.68 6.03 -2.40
N ALA A 52 1.35 5.23 -1.60
CA ALA A 52 1.27 5.29 -0.15
C ALA A 52 2.67 5.25 0.45
N THR A 53 2.94 6.14 1.40
CA THR A 53 4.21 6.20 2.14
C THR A 53 3.96 5.80 3.59
N LEU A 54 4.66 4.77 4.04
CA LEU A 54 4.61 4.30 5.42
C LEU A 54 5.83 4.79 6.20
N SER A 55 5.59 5.62 7.21
CA SER A 55 6.59 6.10 8.18
C SER A 55 6.22 5.58 9.57
N GLY A 56 6.95 4.60 10.06
CA GLY A 56 6.59 3.89 11.29
C GLY A 56 5.25 3.15 11.15
N ASN A 57 4.19 3.69 11.74
CA ASN A 57 2.82 3.19 11.61
C ASN A 57 1.87 4.21 10.95
N LYS A 58 2.39 5.34 10.51
CA LYS A 58 1.64 6.39 9.81
C LYS A 58 1.70 6.14 8.32
N LEU A 59 0.55 5.90 7.71
CA LEU A 59 0.39 5.69 6.27
C LEU A 59 -0.21 6.96 5.65
N THR A 60 0.51 7.56 4.71
CA THR A 60 0.04 8.69 3.91
C THR A 60 -0.24 8.20 2.50
N VAL A 61 -1.46 8.45 2.01
CA VAL A 61 -1.94 7.98 0.70
C VAL A 61 -2.24 9.18 -0.17
N THR A 62 -1.78 9.14 -1.42
CA THR A 62 -2.08 10.12 -2.46
C THR A 62 -2.33 9.41 -3.78
N GLY A 63 -3.17 9.98 -4.65
CA GLY A 63 -3.47 9.36 -5.92
C GLY A 63 -4.35 10.22 -6.81
N SER A 64 -4.60 9.72 -8.01
CA SER A 64 -5.49 10.33 -8.99
C SER A 64 -6.28 9.26 -9.71
N PHE A 65 -7.43 9.65 -10.24
CA PHE A 65 -8.29 8.79 -11.05
C PHE A 65 -8.93 9.59 -12.19
N THR A 66 -9.36 8.89 -13.22
CA THR A 66 -10.00 9.47 -14.40
C THR A 66 -10.92 8.47 -15.08
N GLY A 67 -11.82 8.97 -15.94
CA GLY A 67 -12.64 8.14 -16.81
C GLY A 67 -13.76 7.36 -16.09
N LEU A 68 -14.24 7.83 -14.93
CA LEU A 68 -15.39 7.20 -14.30
C LEU A 68 -16.67 7.48 -15.11
N PRO A 69 -17.61 6.53 -15.23
CA PRO A 69 -18.86 6.70 -15.96
C PRO A 69 -19.92 7.49 -15.17
N SER A 70 -19.65 7.82 -13.93
CA SER A 70 -20.50 8.66 -13.05
C SER A 70 -19.65 9.28 -11.94
N ALA A 71 -20.19 10.28 -11.26
CA ALA A 71 -19.48 10.95 -10.18
C ALA A 71 -19.02 9.98 -9.10
N ALA A 72 -17.79 10.14 -8.66
CA ALA A 72 -17.23 9.45 -7.52
C ALA A 72 -18.01 9.83 -6.24
N THR A 73 -18.32 8.86 -5.40
CA THR A 73 -19.11 9.04 -4.16
C THR A 73 -18.30 8.86 -2.90
N GLY A 74 -17.18 8.16 -2.99
CA GLY A 74 -16.30 7.93 -1.86
C GLY A 74 -15.06 7.14 -2.23
N VAL A 75 -14.06 7.25 -1.39
CA VAL A 75 -12.83 6.49 -1.49
C VAL A 75 -12.36 6.10 -0.09
N GLY A 76 -11.82 4.91 0.05
CA GLY A 76 -11.33 4.41 1.34
C GLY A 76 -10.23 3.40 1.23
N LEU A 77 -9.59 3.17 2.36
CA LEU A 77 -8.71 2.04 2.60
C LEU A 77 -9.52 0.86 3.14
N TYR A 78 -9.23 -0.31 2.67
CA TYR A 78 -9.87 -1.56 3.05
C TYR A 78 -8.81 -2.63 3.36
N SER A 79 -9.17 -3.61 4.17
CA SER A 79 -8.31 -4.76 4.47
C SER A 79 -9.03 -6.05 4.10
N GLY A 80 -8.46 -6.79 3.16
CA GLY A 80 -8.90 -8.13 2.78
C GLY A 80 -8.18 -9.24 3.54
N SER A 81 -8.54 -10.47 3.25
CA SER A 81 -7.84 -11.66 3.74
C SER A 81 -6.67 -12.08 2.84
N GLY A 82 -6.54 -11.48 1.67
CA GLY A 82 -5.49 -11.69 0.69
C GLY A 82 -5.63 -10.71 -0.49
N ILE A 83 -4.64 -10.68 -1.37
CA ILE A 83 -4.67 -9.87 -2.59
C ILE A 83 -5.83 -10.34 -3.48
N GLY A 84 -6.64 -9.40 -3.97
CA GLY A 84 -7.81 -9.70 -4.80
C GLY A 84 -9.07 -10.13 -4.03
N VAL A 85 -9.00 -10.24 -2.70
CA VAL A 85 -10.14 -10.63 -1.87
C VAL A 85 -10.70 -9.40 -1.15
N PRO A 86 -11.93 -8.96 -1.48
CA PRO A 86 -12.57 -7.83 -0.80
C PRO A 86 -12.66 -8.04 0.71
N GLY A 87 -12.60 -6.95 1.47
CA GLY A 87 -12.62 -7.01 2.93
C GLY A 87 -13.29 -5.82 3.58
N MET A 88 -12.94 -5.57 4.82
CA MET A 88 -13.59 -4.56 5.66
C MET A 88 -12.94 -3.17 5.50
N PRO A 89 -13.73 -2.09 5.61
CA PRO A 89 -13.20 -0.74 5.60
C PRO A 89 -12.28 -0.50 6.80
N LEU A 90 -11.14 0.16 6.54
CA LEU A 90 -10.21 0.61 7.58
C LEU A 90 -10.38 2.10 7.86
N GLN A 91 -10.42 2.92 6.79
CA GLN A 91 -10.46 4.37 6.89
C GLN A 91 -10.97 4.99 5.61
N ASN A 92 -11.82 6.01 5.73
CA ASN A 92 -12.19 6.85 4.60
C ASN A 92 -11.04 7.79 4.26
N LEU A 93 -10.85 8.01 2.96
CA LEU A 93 -9.89 8.97 2.42
C LEU A 93 -10.64 10.20 1.89
N THR A 94 -9.90 11.28 1.67
CA THR A 94 -10.42 12.50 1.06
C THR A 94 -10.47 12.32 -0.45
N LEU A 95 -11.62 12.61 -1.03
CA LEU A 95 -11.89 12.59 -2.45
C LEU A 95 -12.08 14.01 -2.96
N THR A 96 -11.49 14.36 -4.09
CA THR A 96 -11.76 15.59 -4.85
C THR A 96 -12.07 15.25 -6.30
N GLY A 97 -12.95 16.04 -6.92
CA GLY A 97 -13.39 15.80 -8.29
C GLY A 97 -14.66 14.94 -8.37
N GLN A 98 -15.02 14.57 -9.58
CA GLN A 98 -16.24 13.78 -9.87
C GLN A 98 -15.93 12.55 -10.73
N THR A 99 -15.86 12.71 -12.06
CA THR A 99 -15.50 11.62 -12.98
C THR A 99 -13.99 11.47 -13.14
N GLU A 100 -13.26 12.46 -12.69
CA GLU A 100 -11.81 12.52 -12.55
C GLU A 100 -11.45 13.34 -11.31
N GLY A 101 -10.29 13.11 -10.73
CA GLY A 101 -9.89 13.84 -9.54
C GLY A 101 -8.71 13.22 -8.79
N SER A 102 -8.61 13.57 -7.51
CA SER A 102 -7.55 13.10 -6.65
C SER A 102 -8.06 12.43 -5.37
N VAL A 103 -7.20 11.61 -4.81
CA VAL A 103 -7.39 10.90 -3.55
C VAL A 103 -6.27 11.29 -2.61
N SER A 104 -6.58 11.55 -1.35
CA SER A 104 -5.55 11.83 -0.35
C SER A 104 -6.04 11.43 1.05
N GLY A 105 -5.08 11.16 1.94
CA GLY A 105 -5.38 10.92 3.34
C GLY A 105 -4.19 10.40 4.11
N THR A 106 -4.35 10.42 5.42
CA THR A 106 -3.34 9.89 6.34
C THR A 106 -4.05 9.08 7.40
N VAL A 107 -3.53 7.90 7.69
CA VAL A 107 -4.07 6.99 8.70
C VAL A 107 -2.96 6.45 9.59
N THR A 108 -3.25 6.32 10.88
CA THR A 108 -2.36 5.63 11.83
C THR A 108 -2.83 4.20 11.98
N LEU A 109 -2.01 3.26 11.54
CA LEU A 109 -2.30 1.84 11.59
C LEU A 109 -1.99 1.26 12.98
N ASN A 110 -2.89 0.47 13.52
CA ASN A 110 -2.58 -0.36 14.68
C ASN A 110 -1.69 -1.57 14.28
N ALA A 111 -1.18 -2.31 15.25
CA ALA A 111 -0.25 -3.42 14.99
C ALA A 111 -0.82 -4.49 14.04
N LYS A 112 -2.12 -4.83 14.16
CA LYS A 112 -2.79 -5.80 13.28
C LYS A 112 -2.95 -5.26 11.85
N GLN A 113 -3.35 -3.99 11.72
CA GLN A 113 -3.49 -3.33 10.42
C GLN A 113 -2.14 -3.16 9.73
N LEU A 114 -1.09 -2.81 10.48
CA LEU A 114 0.27 -2.70 9.97
C LEU A 114 0.81 -4.06 9.46
N ALA A 115 0.52 -5.14 10.18
CA ALA A 115 0.87 -6.49 9.73
C ALA A 115 0.14 -6.86 8.43
N ALA A 116 -1.17 -6.61 8.35
CA ALA A 116 -1.96 -6.83 7.13
C ALA A 116 -1.46 -5.97 5.95
N PHE A 117 -1.10 -4.70 6.21
CA PHE A 117 -0.54 -3.81 5.20
C PHE A 117 0.78 -4.36 4.63
N ARG A 118 1.70 -4.79 5.50
CA ARG A 118 2.98 -5.38 5.08
C ARG A 118 2.83 -6.70 4.32
N GLN A 119 1.74 -7.41 4.52
CA GLN A 119 1.39 -8.63 3.77
C GLN A 119 0.70 -8.32 2.43
N GLY A 120 0.48 -7.04 2.08
CA GLY A 120 -0.20 -6.65 0.86
C GLY A 120 -1.73 -6.85 0.91
N HIS A 121 -2.31 -6.99 2.10
CA HIS A 121 -3.75 -7.23 2.29
C HIS A 121 -4.57 -5.92 2.36
N VAL A 122 -3.95 -4.76 2.16
CA VAL A 122 -4.63 -3.47 2.16
C VAL A 122 -4.74 -2.91 0.75
N TYR A 123 -5.91 -2.40 0.42
CA TYR A 123 -6.20 -1.82 -0.88
C TYR A 123 -6.98 -0.51 -0.76
N VAL A 124 -6.90 0.31 -1.79
CA VAL A 124 -7.75 1.48 -1.98
C VAL A 124 -8.91 1.07 -2.86
N GLN A 125 -10.13 1.48 -2.48
CA GLN A 125 -11.32 1.32 -3.33
C GLN A 125 -12.02 2.67 -3.47
N LEU A 126 -12.42 2.98 -4.69
CA LEU A 126 -13.17 4.15 -5.07
C LEU A 126 -14.55 3.70 -5.58
N ASN A 127 -15.58 4.33 -5.06
CA ASN A 127 -16.97 4.08 -5.41
C ASN A 127 -17.50 5.22 -6.28
N SER A 128 -18.51 4.94 -7.11
CA SER A 128 -19.21 5.94 -7.90
C SER A 128 -20.73 5.76 -7.81
N GLN A 129 -21.49 6.74 -8.29
CA GLN A 129 -22.95 6.68 -8.25
C GLN A 129 -23.53 5.45 -8.94
N LYS A 130 -22.95 5.03 -10.07
CA LYS A 130 -23.38 3.83 -10.82
C LYS A 130 -22.74 2.54 -10.32
N ALA A 131 -21.71 2.62 -9.49
CA ALA A 131 -21.03 1.49 -8.88
C ALA A 131 -20.77 1.79 -7.38
N PRO A 132 -21.82 1.79 -6.53
CA PRO A 132 -21.72 2.16 -5.12
C PRO A 132 -20.92 1.14 -4.30
N ASP A 133 -20.86 -0.10 -4.73
CA ASP A 133 -20.14 -1.19 -4.07
C ASP A 133 -18.66 -1.30 -4.53
N GLY A 134 -18.25 -0.46 -5.48
CA GLY A 134 -16.88 -0.38 -5.99
C GLY A 134 -16.85 -0.08 -7.49
N ASN A 135 -16.01 0.87 -7.88
CA ASN A 135 -15.73 1.18 -9.28
C ASN A 135 -14.27 0.86 -9.61
N LEU A 136 -13.34 1.44 -8.86
CA LEU A 136 -11.90 1.17 -9.02
C LEU A 136 -11.33 0.64 -7.72
N TRP A 137 -10.35 -0.25 -7.83
CA TRP A 137 -9.55 -0.69 -6.69
C TRP A 137 -8.09 -0.86 -7.06
N GLY A 138 -7.21 -0.87 -6.02
CA GLY A 138 -5.79 -1.11 -6.19
C GLY A 138 -5.15 -1.58 -4.89
N TRP A 139 -4.45 -2.69 -4.93
CA TRP A 139 -3.75 -3.28 -3.78
C TRP A 139 -2.43 -2.56 -3.57
N LEU A 140 -2.19 -2.04 -2.38
CA LEU A 140 -0.97 -1.32 -2.02
C LEU A 140 0.15 -2.33 -1.79
N LEU A 141 0.98 -2.50 -2.80
CA LEU A 141 2.12 -3.40 -2.75
C LEU A 141 3.43 -2.59 -2.69
N PRO A 142 4.47 -3.10 -2.03
CA PRO A 142 5.77 -2.43 -2.03
C PRO A 142 6.28 -2.32 -3.48
N ASP A 143 6.98 -1.23 -3.77
CA ASP A 143 7.56 -0.96 -5.10
C ASP A 143 8.49 -2.11 -5.57
N HIS A 144 9.07 -2.82 -4.61
CA HIS A 144 9.86 -4.03 -4.82
C HIS A 144 9.28 -5.17 -3.96
N PRO A 145 8.12 -5.74 -4.32
CA PRO A 145 7.42 -6.74 -3.50
C PRO A 145 8.25 -8.00 -3.25
N PHE A 146 9.28 -8.21 -4.04
CA PHE A 146 10.19 -9.36 -3.97
C PHE A 146 11.62 -8.96 -3.60
N ALA A 147 11.83 -7.83 -2.92
CA ALA A 147 13.15 -7.46 -2.41
C ALA A 147 13.70 -8.59 -1.50
N GLY A 148 14.78 -9.22 -1.94
CA GLY A 148 15.38 -10.40 -1.28
C GLY A 148 14.96 -11.74 -1.87
N VAL A 149 14.01 -11.79 -2.79
CA VAL A 149 13.76 -12.94 -3.65
C VAL A 149 14.47 -12.71 -4.98
N ASN A 150 15.30 -13.64 -5.39
CA ASN A 150 16.02 -13.56 -6.66
C ASN A 150 15.01 -13.82 -7.80
N VAL A 151 14.25 -12.79 -8.16
CA VAL A 151 13.31 -12.84 -9.28
C VAL A 151 14.11 -12.45 -10.53
N PRO A 152 14.20 -13.32 -11.57
CA PRO A 152 14.88 -12.96 -12.80
C PRO A 152 14.23 -11.70 -13.42
N GLU A 153 15.04 -10.72 -13.83
CA GLU A 153 14.57 -9.45 -14.41
C GLU A 153 13.81 -9.60 -15.74
N LYS A 154 13.80 -10.78 -16.33
CA LYS A 154 13.08 -11.06 -17.59
C LYS A 154 11.92 -12.00 -17.30
N GLY A 155 10.72 -11.57 -17.68
CA GLY A 155 9.51 -12.38 -17.57
C GLY A 155 8.58 -11.88 -16.46
N HIS A 156 8.38 -10.59 -16.36
CA HIS A 156 7.43 -9.99 -15.41
C HIS A 156 5.99 -10.28 -15.80
N GLY A 157 5.64 -11.58 -15.78
CA GLY A 157 4.26 -11.98 -15.69
C GLY A 157 3.77 -11.68 -14.26
N PHE A 158 2.50 -11.37 -14.13
CA PHE A 158 1.80 -11.15 -12.87
C PHE A 158 1.90 -12.35 -11.89
N LEU A 159 2.42 -13.49 -12.36
CA LEU A 159 2.65 -14.72 -11.61
C LEU A 159 4.11 -15.20 -11.81
N PRO A 160 5.03 -14.86 -10.89
CA PRO A 160 6.42 -15.26 -10.97
C PRO A 160 6.64 -16.79 -11.05
N GLN A 161 5.71 -17.56 -10.50
CA GLN A 161 5.73 -19.02 -10.56
C GLN A 161 5.32 -19.60 -11.92
N LEU A 162 4.87 -18.77 -12.85
CA LEU A 162 4.56 -19.17 -14.23
C LEU A 162 5.71 -18.88 -15.20
N ASP A 163 6.84 -18.38 -14.74
CA ASP A 163 8.10 -18.42 -15.47
C ASP A 163 8.60 -19.87 -15.60
N VAL A 164 7.82 -20.67 -16.27
CA VAL A 164 8.28 -21.97 -16.74
C VAL A 164 9.34 -21.75 -17.80
N PRO A 165 10.52 -22.38 -17.71
CA PRO A 165 11.54 -22.25 -18.75
C PRO A 165 10.94 -22.50 -20.12
N GLY A 166 11.13 -21.55 -21.03
CA GLY A 166 10.40 -21.38 -22.29
C GLY A 166 10.60 -22.43 -23.38
N ASN A 167 10.67 -23.70 -23.05
CA ASN A 167 10.76 -24.77 -24.04
C ASN A 167 9.41 -25.31 -24.55
N TRP A 168 8.30 -24.81 -24.04
CA TRP A 168 6.97 -25.17 -24.54
C TRP A 168 6.36 -24.15 -25.53
N VAL A 169 7.06 -23.05 -25.79
CA VAL A 169 6.66 -22.03 -26.80
C VAL A 169 7.21 -22.36 -28.21
N GLN A 170 7.98 -23.45 -28.35
CA GLN A 170 8.52 -23.90 -29.64
C GLN A 170 7.90 -25.22 -30.07
N LYS A 171 6.67 -25.20 -30.52
CA LYS A 171 6.11 -26.18 -31.45
C LYS A 171 4.98 -25.56 -32.28
#